data_47f8c70ebade847978da47d88f982a5a
#
_entry.id   47f8c70ebade847978da47d88f982a5a
#
_cell.length_a   1.000
_cell.length_b   1.000
_cell.length_c   1.000
_cell.angle_alpha   90.00
_cell.angle_beta   90.00
_cell.angle_gamma   90.00
#
_symmetry.space_group_name_H-M   'P 1'
#
loop_
_entity.id
_entity.type
_entity.pdbx_description
1 polymer ?
#
loop_
_entity_poly.entity_id
_entity_poly.type
_entity_poly.pdbx_seq_one_letter_code
_entity_poly.pdbx_strand_id
1 'polypeptide(L)'
;MTEQRTTARGPRIVVGVGPEEVESALAFAAVEAVRAGCALHLVHAVDLTPMVADHVLLPPVDMDAWGAARLAEAVKIADELVDGAVPVTHELASGTPVGALVEIGRSARMVVLEHRHLSRMSRIVNRTVAGGVAAHLRVPVVAVPSGWHADGERRAVVAGIDVPARSEEVMRVALAEAHGREAQLRLVHSWSLPGPYEGMITPEETRRWSERARAEVCAALDRVGDASAAIDADVRVVEGRAAEVLVESSADAQLLVIGRHDPLVPIGSHIGPVARAVLRKATCPVLLATPRPHRVAYHP
;
A
#
# COMPACT_ATOMS: atom_id res chain seq x y z
N MET A 1 -29.73 -20.79 -6.23
CA MET A 1 -29.69 -20.32 -4.83
C MET A 1 -29.14 -18.90 -4.87
N THR A 2 -29.88 -17.94 -4.34
CA THR A 2 -29.74 -16.49 -4.56
C THR A 2 -28.53 -15.98 -3.80
N GLU A 3 -27.53 -15.46 -4.54
CA GLU A 3 -26.41 -14.72 -3.99
C GLU A 3 -26.90 -13.56 -3.12
N GLN A 4 -26.54 -13.59 -1.85
CA GLN A 4 -26.77 -12.45 -0.95
C GLN A 4 -25.74 -11.36 -1.28
N ARG A 5 -26.06 -10.52 -2.28
CA ARG A 5 -25.42 -9.22 -2.45
C ARG A 5 -25.86 -8.33 -1.29
N THR A 6 -25.25 -8.49 -0.15
CA THR A 6 -25.41 -7.52 0.93
C THR A 6 -24.59 -6.28 0.59
N THR A 7 -25.21 -5.37 -0.14
CA THR A 7 -24.63 -4.04 -0.42
C THR A 7 -24.67 -3.23 0.86
N ALA A 8 -23.68 -3.37 1.71
CA ALA A 8 -23.45 -2.42 2.79
C ALA A 8 -23.19 -1.04 2.15
N ARG A 9 -24.20 -0.15 2.19
CA ARG A 9 -24.09 1.24 1.76
C ARG A 9 -23.29 2.01 2.82
N GLY A 10 -21.97 2.00 2.74
CA GLY A 10 -21.12 2.74 3.67
C GLY A 10 -19.64 2.62 3.28
N PRO A 11 -18.76 3.39 3.93
CA PRO A 11 -17.32 3.23 3.75
C PRO A 11 -16.93 1.80 4.14
N ARG A 12 -16.09 1.15 3.32
CA ARG A 12 -15.63 -0.23 3.53
C ARG A 12 -14.15 -0.36 3.24
N ILE A 13 -13.50 -1.28 3.91
CA ILE A 13 -12.16 -1.75 3.54
C ILE A 13 -12.32 -3.00 2.68
N VAL A 14 -11.73 -2.99 1.50
CA VAL A 14 -11.76 -4.11 0.56
C VAL A 14 -10.50 -4.92 0.72
N VAL A 15 -10.62 -6.23 0.89
CA VAL A 15 -9.50 -7.18 0.94
C VAL A 15 -9.53 -8.07 -0.29
N GLY A 16 -8.46 -8.10 -1.06
CA GLY A 16 -8.29 -9.06 -2.14
C GLY A 16 -7.83 -10.41 -1.60
N VAL A 17 -8.69 -11.42 -1.72
CA VAL A 17 -8.39 -12.79 -1.33
C VAL A 17 -7.72 -13.50 -2.50
N GLY A 18 -6.44 -13.83 -2.35
CA GLY A 18 -5.68 -14.57 -3.36
C GLY A 18 -5.90 -16.09 -3.31
N PRO A 19 -5.26 -16.83 -4.23
CA PRO A 19 -5.30 -18.28 -4.23
C PRO A 19 -4.58 -18.94 -3.05
N GLU A 20 -3.77 -18.19 -2.37
CA GLU A 20 -2.92 -18.65 -1.28
C GLU A 20 -3.31 -17.97 0.04
N GLU A 21 -2.44 -18.03 1.06
CA GLU A 21 -2.66 -17.43 2.37
C GLU A 21 -3.03 -15.93 2.26
N VAL A 22 -3.89 -15.47 3.17
CA VAL A 22 -4.42 -14.10 3.19
C VAL A 22 -4.50 -13.57 4.63
N GLU A 23 -3.98 -14.33 5.58
CA GLU A 23 -4.09 -14.07 7.02
C GLU A 23 -3.48 -12.73 7.41
N SER A 24 -2.32 -12.38 6.86
CA SER A 24 -1.65 -11.11 7.16
C SER A 24 -2.45 -9.91 6.65
N ALA A 25 -3.02 -10.01 5.45
CA ALA A 25 -3.87 -8.96 4.90
C ALA A 25 -5.18 -8.83 5.70
N LEU A 26 -5.78 -9.95 6.11
CA LEU A 26 -6.98 -9.97 6.94
C LEU A 26 -6.72 -9.38 8.32
N ALA A 27 -5.61 -9.75 8.97
CA ALA A 27 -5.23 -9.22 10.28
C ALA A 27 -5.05 -7.69 10.24
N PHE A 28 -4.35 -7.17 9.23
CA PHE A 28 -4.21 -5.73 9.03
C PHE A 28 -5.56 -5.06 8.77
N ALA A 29 -6.35 -5.60 7.83
CA ALA A 29 -7.61 -5.00 7.41
C ALA A 29 -8.68 -5.02 8.51
N ALA A 30 -8.71 -6.07 9.36
CA ALA A 30 -9.61 -6.15 10.51
C ALA A 30 -9.31 -5.04 11.53
N VAL A 31 -8.04 -4.84 11.90
CA VAL A 31 -7.64 -3.74 12.78
C VAL A 31 -8.06 -2.39 12.20
N GLU A 32 -7.83 -2.18 10.89
CA GLU A 32 -8.22 -0.94 10.23
C GLU A 32 -9.74 -0.73 10.14
N ALA A 33 -10.49 -1.80 9.88
CA ALA A 33 -11.96 -1.76 9.81
C ALA A 33 -12.57 -1.41 11.16
N VAL A 34 -12.11 -2.05 12.23
CA VAL A 34 -12.54 -1.77 13.60
C VAL A 34 -12.17 -0.34 14.00
N ARG A 35 -10.93 0.08 13.75
CA ARG A 35 -10.47 1.45 14.04
C ARG A 35 -11.29 2.52 13.30
N ALA A 36 -11.66 2.24 12.06
CA ALA A 36 -12.43 3.17 11.23
C ALA A 36 -13.96 3.05 11.40
N GLY A 37 -14.45 2.07 12.14
CA GLY A 37 -15.88 1.80 12.31
C GLY A 37 -16.57 1.49 10.97
N CYS A 38 -15.91 0.78 10.04
CA CYS A 38 -16.44 0.51 8.71
C CYS A 38 -16.43 -1.00 8.39
N ALA A 39 -17.26 -1.40 7.40
CA ALA A 39 -17.36 -2.80 7.01
C ALA A 39 -16.06 -3.34 6.40
N LEU A 40 -15.78 -4.63 6.63
CA LEU A 40 -14.77 -5.40 5.95
C LEU A 40 -15.40 -6.14 4.76
N HIS A 41 -14.85 -6.00 3.56
CA HIS A 41 -15.40 -6.61 2.35
C HIS A 41 -14.35 -7.44 1.63
N LEU A 42 -14.54 -8.75 1.59
CA LEU A 42 -13.61 -9.71 1.00
C LEU A 42 -13.98 -9.98 -0.45
N VAL A 43 -13.00 -9.93 -1.34
CA VAL A 43 -13.20 -10.15 -2.78
C VAL A 43 -12.23 -11.20 -3.28
N HIS A 44 -12.76 -12.28 -3.84
CA HIS A 44 -12.01 -13.24 -4.63
C HIS A 44 -12.42 -13.12 -6.10
N ALA A 45 -11.44 -13.01 -6.99
CA ALA A 45 -11.68 -12.90 -8.42
C ALA A 45 -11.35 -14.23 -9.11
N VAL A 46 -12.34 -14.76 -9.86
CA VAL A 46 -12.18 -15.95 -10.71
C VAL A 46 -11.91 -15.49 -12.12
N ASP A 47 -10.69 -15.73 -12.60
CA ASP A 47 -10.31 -15.47 -13.98
C ASP A 47 -10.57 -16.72 -14.83
N LEU A 48 -11.63 -16.66 -15.63
CA LEU A 48 -12.01 -17.74 -16.55
C LEU A 48 -11.26 -17.68 -17.88
N THR A 49 -10.25 -16.82 -18.01
CA THR A 49 -9.40 -16.78 -19.21
C THR A 49 -8.75 -18.16 -19.37
N PRO A 50 -8.96 -18.88 -20.50
CA PRO A 50 -8.39 -20.20 -20.67
C PRO A 50 -6.88 -20.14 -20.50
N MET A 51 -6.34 -20.82 -19.50
CA MET A 51 -4.93 -21.13 -19.46
C MET A 51 -4.67 -22.12 -20.60
N VAL A 52 -4.26 -21.62 -21.73
CA VAL A 52 -3.69 -22.44 -22.81
C VAL A 52 -2.29 -22.84 -22.34
N ALA A 53 -2.26 -23.83 -21.44
CA ALA A 53 -1.04 -24.55 -21.16
C ALA A 53 -0.84 -25.50 -22.34
N ASP A 54 0.29 -25.39 -23.01
CA ASP A 54 0.67 -26.23 -24.15
C ASP A 54 0.28 -27.70 -23.90
N HIS A 55 -0.76 -28.19 -24.60
CA HIS A 55 -1.13 -29.59 -24.80
C HIS A 55 -1.47 -30.47 -23.57
N VAL A 56 -1.71 -29.94 -22.39
CA VAL A 56 -2.21 -30.73 -21.26
C VAL A 56 -3.69 -30.42 -21.04
N LEU A 57 -4.55 -31.36 -21.40
CA LEU A 57 -5.96 -31.38 -21.00
C LEU A 57 -6.02 -31.65 -19.48
N LEU A 58 -5.96 -30.61 -18.68
CA LEU A 58 -6.29 -30.73 -17.27
C LEU A 58 -7.80 -31.00 -17.14
N PRO A 59 -8.24 -31.85 -16.20
CA PRO A 59 -9.66 -32.02 -15.94
C PRO A 59 -10.28 -30.66 -15.61
N PRO A 60 -11.53 -30.39 -16.01
CA PRO A 60 -12.18 -29.12 -15.71
C PRO A 60 -12.25 -28.94 -14.18
N VAL A 61 -11.45 -28.02 -13.65
CA VAL A 61 -11.54 -27.60 -12.26
C VAL A 61 -12.71 -26.61 -12.19
N ASP A 62 -13.65 -26.86 -11.30
CA ASP A 62 -14.70 -25.89 -10.99
C ASP A 62 -14.09 -24.71 -10.23
N MET A 63 -13.61 -23.73 -10.98
CA MET A 63 -12.93 -22.56 -10.46
C MET A 63 -13.86 -21.71 -9.57
N ASP A 64 -15.16 -21.72 -9.85
CA ASP A 64 -16.14 -21.00 -9.03
C ASP A 64 -16.33 -21.69 -7.67
N ALA A 65 -16.46 -23.02 -7.66
CA ALA A 65 -16.54 -23.79 -6.41
C ALA A 65 -15.25 -23.64 -5.57
N TRP A 66 -14.09 -23.67 -6.22
CA TRP A 66 -12.80 -23.47 -5.55
C TRP A 66 -12.68 -22.05 -4.97
N GLY A 67 -13.01 -21.03 -5.75
CA GLY A 67 -13.00 -19.63 -5.34
C GLY A 67 -13.97 -19.36 -4.18
N ALA A 68 -15.16 -19.96 -4.24
CA ALA A 68 -16.16 -19.87 -3.17
C ALA A 68 -15.65 -20.51 -1.86
N ALA A 69 -14.97 -21.66 -1.94
CA ALA A 69 -14.40 -22.32 -0.78
C ALA A 69 -13.28 -21.46 -0.14
N ARG A 70 -12.38 -20.87 -0.95
CA ARG A 70 -11.35 -19.95 -0.47
C ARG A 70 -11.94 -18.70 0.20
N LEU A 71 -12.98 -18.16 -0.39
CA LEU A 71 -13.67 -16.99 0.15
C LEU A 71 -14.36 -17.31 1.47
N ALA A 72 -15.00 -18.47 1.59
CA ALA A 72 -15.64 -18.92 2.82
C ALA A 72 -14.63 -19.11 3.97
N GLU A 73 -13.44 -19.65 3.68
CA GLU A 73 -12.36 -19.75 4.66
C GLU A 73 -11.86 -18.35 5.12
N ALA A 74 -11.63 -17.44 4.17
CA ALA A 74 -11.24 -16.08 4.48
C ALA A 74 -12.30 -15.32 5.31
N VAL A 75 -13.59 -15.53 5.03
CA VAL A 75 -14.70 -14.95 5.81
C VAL A 75 -14.65 -15.45 7.25
N LYS A 76 -14.46 -16.74 7.47
CA LYS A 76 -14.35 -17.32 8.81
C LYS A 76 -13.22 -16.67 9.61
N ILE A 77 -12.03 -16.53 9.01
CA ILE A 77 -10.88 -15.87 9.65
C ILE A 77 -11.21 -14.40 9.94
N ALA A 78 -11.83 -13.70 8.99
CA ALA A 78 -12.20 -12.30 9.16
C ALA A 78 -13.22 -12.10 10.30
N ASP A 79 -14.23 -12.95 10.39
CA ASP A 79 -15.25 -12.90 11.47
C ASP A 79 -14.60 -13.12 12.84
N GLU A 80 -13.66 -14.05 12.95
CA GLU A 80 -12.88 -14.29 14.18
C GLU A 80 -12.03 -13.06 14.55
N LEU A 81 -11.41 -12.40 13.57
CA LEU A 81 -10.55 -11.24 13.80
C LEU A 81 -11.31 -9.97 14.19
N VAL A 82 -12.50 -9.75 13.63
CA VAL A 82 -13.30 -8.56 13.98
C VAL A 82 -14.19 -8.76 15.22
N ASP A 83 -14.41 -9.99 15.65
CA ASP A 83 -15.21 -10.39 16.83
C ASP A 83 -16.56 -9.64 16.92
N GLY A 84 -17.24 -9.52 15.79
CA GLY A 84 -18.53 -8.82 15.70
C GLY A 84 -18.46 -7.29 15.77
N ALA A 85 -17.29 -6.67 15.90
CA ALA A 85 -17.15 -5.23 16.01
C ALA A 85 -17.59 -4.47 14.75
N VAL A 86 -17.42 -5.08 13.57
CA VAL A 86 -17.83 -4.51 12.28
C VAL A 86 -18.40 -5.60 11.36
N PRO A 87 -19.28 -5.25 10.40
CA PRO A 87 -19.83 -6.21 9.46
C PRO A 87 -18.75 -6.78 8.52
N VAL A 88 -18.77 -8.11 8.31
CA VAL A 88 -17.98 -8.78 7.27
C VAL A 88 -18.90 -9.13 6.11
N THR A 89 -18.52 -8.77 4.90
CA THR A 89 -19.23 -9.07 3.66
C THR A 89 -18.27 -9.63 2.63
N HIS A 90 -18.77 -10.34 1.63
CA HIS A 90 -17.89 -10.94 0.61
C HIS A 90 -18.54 -10.98 -0.77
N GLU A 91 -17.69 -11.08 -1.80
CA GLU A 91 -18.11 -11.17 -3.19
C GLU A 91 -17.14 -12.07 -3.98
N LEU A 92 -17.71 -13.03 -4.72
CA LEU A 92 -16.99 -13.78 -5.75
C LEU A 92 -17.16 -13.03 -7.07
N ALA A 93 -16.08 -12.39 -7.54
CA ALA A 93 -16.10 -11.57 -8.74
C ALA A 93 -15.57 -12.33 -9.96
N SER A 94 -16.18 -12.13 -11.12
CA SER A 94 -15.67 -12.68 -12.38
C SER A 94 -14.68 -11.73 -13.03
N GLY A 95 -13.62 -12.26 -13.63
CA GLY A 95 -12.61 -11.51 -14.37
C GLY A 95 -11.25 -11.46 -13.69
N THR A 96 -10.35 -10.66 -14.26
CA THR A 96 -8.98 -10.57 -13.72
C THR A 96 -8.96 -9.98 -12.30
N PRO A 97 -8.09 -10.44 -11.40
CA PRO A 97 -8.00 -9.92 -10.03
C PRO A 97 -7.82 -8.40 -9.97
N VAL A 98 -7.01 -7.83 -10.87
CA VAL A 98 -6.82 -6.39 -10.95
C VAL A 98 -8.10 -5.68 -11.37
N GLY A 99 -8.79 -6.17 -12.39
CA GLY A 99 -10.03 -5.58 -12.90
C GLY A 99 -11.13 -5.55 -11.85
N ALA A 100 -11.41 -6.69 -11.21
CA ALA A 100 -12.42 -6.85 -10.18
C ALA A 100 -12.11 -5.95 -8.96
N LEU A 101 -10.89 -5.97 -8.46
CA LEU A 101 -10.48 -5.15 -7.33
C LEU A 101 -10.49 -3.65 -7.63
N VAL A 102 -10.21 -3.24 -8.86
CA VAL A 102 -10.33 -1.84 -9.29
C VAL A 102 -11.79 -1.41 -9.33
N GLU A 103 -12.68 -2.23 -9.87
CA GLU A 103 -14.11 -1.91 -9.95
C GLU A 103 -14.72 -1.78 -8.55
N ILE A 104 -14.57 -2.80 -7.72
CA ILE A 104 -15.12 -2.85 -6.37
C ILE A 104 -14.46 -1.83 -5.44
N GLY A 105 -13.16 -1.63 -5.61
CA GLY A 105 -12.33 -0.75 -4.78
C GLY A 105 -12.55 0.75 -4.99
N ARG A 106 -13.20 1.18 -6.09
CA ARG A 106 -13.42 2.61 -6.37
C ARG A 106 -14.18 3.36 -5.27
N SER A 107 -15.07 2.67 -4.57
CA SER A 107 -15.87 3.21 -3.46
C SER A 107 -15.36 2.79 -2.10
N ALA A 108 -14.23 2.11 -2.03
CA ALA A 108 -13.61 1.69 -0.79
C ALA A 108 -12.91 2.86 -0.08
N ARG A 109 -12.80 2.76 1.24
CA ARG A 109 -11.90 3.62 2.02
C ARG A 109 -10.43 3.27 1.74
N MET A 110 -10.15 1.98 1.54
CA MET A 110 -8.84 1.40 1.34
C MET A 110 -8.97 0.03 0.68
N VAL A 111 -7.98 -0.37 -0.12
CA VAL A 111 -7.85 -1.74 -0.62
C VAL A 111 -6.61 -2.36 0.00
N VAL A 112 -6.76 -3.53 0.60
CA VAL A 112 -5.69 -4.28 1.29
C VAL A 112 -5.40 -5.57 0.53
N LEU A 113 -4.14 -5.83 0.28
CA LEU A 113 -3.67 -6.98 -0.49
C LEU A 113 -2.49 -7.63 0.22
N GLU A 114 -2.46 -8.93 0.32
CA GLU A 114 -1.26 -9.62 0.75
C GLU A 114 -0.20 -9.57 -0.34
N HIS A 115 1.04 -9.34 0.07
CA HIS A 115 2.18 -9.26 -0.82
C HIS A 115 3.27 -10.24 -0.41
N ARG A 116 3.66 -11.09 -1.37
CA ARG A 116 4.72 -12.09 -1.13
C ARG A 116 6.08 -11.60 -1.56
N HIS A 117 7.07 -11.98 -0.80
CA HIS A 117 8.46 -11.92 -1.22
C HIS A 117 8.71 -12.99 -2.30
N LEU A 118 8.51 -12.63 -3.58
CA LEU A 118 8.73 -13.57 -4.68
C LEU A 118 10.19 -14.04 -4.72
N SER A 119 10.39 -15.34 -4.63
CA SER A 119 11.68 -15.98 -4.84
C SER A 119 12.23 -15.68 -6.26
N ARG A 120 13.55 -15.79 -6.42
CA ARG A 120 14.28 -15.40 -7.66
C ARG A 120 13.81 -16.06 -8.96
N MET A 121 13.01 -17.12 -8.90
CA MET A 121 12.59 -17.89 -10.08
C MET A 121 11.35 -17.36 -10.81
N SER A 122 10.54 -16.48 -10.21
CA SER A 122 9.31 -15.94 -10.84
C SER A 122 9.55 -14.60 -11.54
N ARG A 123 10.66 -14.40 -12.22
CA ARG A 123 11.08 -13.10 -12.79
C ARG A 123 10.36 -12.65 -14.06
N ILE A 124 9.50 -13.46 -14.66
CA ILE A 124 9.08 -13.24 -16.07
C ILE A 124 7.68 -12.62 -16.21
N VAL A 125 6.77 -12.67 -15.24
CA VAL A 125 5.36 -12.26 -15.45
C VAL A 125 4.76 -11.51 -14.24
N ASN A 126 5.43 -10.60 -13.55
CA ASN A 126 4.75 -10.03 -12.39
C ASN A 126 4.69 -8.52 -12.35
N ARG A 127 3.67 -7.99 -13.02
CA ARG A 127 2.90 -6.90 -12.44
C ARG A 127 2.19 -7.48 -11.21
N THR A 128 2.69 -7.19 -10.01
CA THR A 128 2.02 -7.61 -8.78
C THR A 128 0.59 -7.08 -8.79
N VAL A 129 -0.39 -7.86 -8.28
CA VAL A 129 -1.80 -7.42 -8.20
C VAL A 129 -1.87 -6.07 -7.48
N ALA A 130 -1.15 -5.91 -6.38
CA ALA A 130 -1.06 -4.64 -5.64
C ALA A 130 -0.59 -3.47 -6.53
N GLY A 131 0.42 -3.71 -7.36
CA GLY A 131 0.90 -2.71 -8.32
C GLY A 131 -0.11 -2.37 -9.40
N GLY A 132 -0.79 -3.38 -9.93
CA GLY A 132 -1.84 -3.20 -10.93
C GLY A 132 -3.06 -2.45 -10.36
N VAL A 133 -3.52 -2.82 -9.18
CA VAL A 133 -4.62 -2.16 -8.48
C VAL A 133 -4.27 -0.71 -8.14
N ALA A 134 -3.08 -0.50 -7.56
CA ALA A 134 -2.62 0.84 -7.23
C ALA A 134 -2.47 1.76 -8.46
N ALA A 135 -2.17 1.22 -9.63
CA ALA A 135 -2.08 2.00 -10.86
C ALA A 135 -3.41 2.61 -11.31
N HIS A 136 -4.54 2.00 -10.95
CA HIS A 136 -5.86 2.38 -11.48
C HIS A 136 -6.81 2.95 -10.42
N LEU A 137 -6.56 2.71 -9.13
CA LEU A 137 -7.39 3.23 -8.05
C LEU A 137 -6.96 4.62 -7.60
N ARG A 138 -7.94 5.41 -7.16
CA ARG A 138 -7.72 6.71 -6.49
C ARG A 138 -7.86 6.64 -4.97
N VAL A 139 -8.04 5.45 -4.42
CA VAL A 139 -8.06 5.20 -2.98
C VAL A 139 -6.71 4.62 -2.54
N PRO A 140 -6.34 4.73 -1.25
CA PRO A 140 -5.15 4.10 -0.72
C PRO A 140 -5.14 2.59 -0.98
N VAL A 141 -3.99 2.06 -1.38
CA VAL A 141 -3.76 0.61 -1.52
C VAL A 141 -2.66 0.21 -0.56
N VAL A 142 -2.94 -0.76 0.29
CA VAL A 142 -1.97 -1.30 1.24
C VAL A 142 -1.53 -2.69 0.79
N ALA A 143 -0.23 -2.87 0.69
CA ALA A 143 0.39 -4.17 0.49
C ALA A 143 0.94 -4.66 1.83
N VAL A 144 0.42 -5.77 2.32
CA VAL A 144 0.82 -6.38 3.59
C VAL A 144 1.77 -7.54 3.31
N PRO A 145 2.97 -7.57 3.87
CA PRO A 145 3.90 -8.68 3.68
C PRO A 145 3.32 -9.98 4.24
N SER A 146 3.45 -11.10 3.52
CA SER A 146 3.13 -12.43 4.04
C SER A 146 3.91 -12.71 5.32
N GLY A 147 3.24 -13.29 6.32
CA GLY A 147 3.81 -13.55 7.63
C GLY A 147 3.85 -12.33 8.56
N TRP A 148 3.34 -11.19 8.12
CA TRP A 148 3.15 -10.05 9.01
C TRP A 148 1.98 -10.32 9.99
N HIS A 149 2.15 -9.91 11.22
CA HIS A 149 1.13 -9.95 12.26
C HIS A 149 1.23 -8.71 13.13
N ALA A 150 0.10 -8.27 13.66
CA ALA A 150 0.07 -7.16 14.59
C ALA A 150 0.64 -7.63 15.94
N ASP A 151 1.74 -7.05 16.37
CA ASP A 151 2.39 -7.36 17.64
C ASP A 151 1.95 -6.45 18.81
N GLY A 152 1.05 -5.51 18.53
CA GLY A 152 0.55 -4.53 19.51
C GLY A 152 1.56 -3.44 19.90
N GLU A 153 2.75 -3.44 19.31
CA GLU A 153 3.75 -2.41 19.57
C GLU A 153 3.38 -1.09 18.85
N ARG A 154 3.48 0.01 19.57
CA ARG A 154 3.25 1.37 19.04
C ARG A 154 4.47 1.87 18.29
N ARG A 155 4.84 1.22 17.20
CA ARG A 155 5.92 1.67 16.33
C ARG A 155 5.50 2.90 15.52
N ALA A 156 6.49 3.62 14.98
CA ALA A 156 6.21 4.81 14.20
C ALA A 156 5.46 4.48 12.87
N VAL A 157 4.67 5.44 12.40
CA VAL A 157 4.28 5.52 10.99
C VAL A 157 5.42 6.24 10.27
N VAL A 158 6.01 5.58 9.29
CA VAL A 158 7.11 6.12 8.49
C VAL A 158 6.59 6.61 7.15
N ALA A 159 6.99 7.80 6.72
CA ALA A 159 6.67 8.31 5.37
C ALA A 159 7.93 8.57 4.56
N GLY A 160 8.01 7.97 3.37
CA GLY A 160 9.07 8.23 2.40
C GLY A 160 8.79 9.52 1.61
N ILE A 161 9.68 10.51 1.76
CA ILE A 161 9.58 11.82 1.11
C ILE A 161 10.60 11.89 -0.04
N ASP A 162 10.10 11.99 -1.28
CA ASP A 162 10.95 12.14 -2.47
C ASP A 162 11.27 13.63 -2.70
N VAL A 163 10.41 14.36 -3.38
CA VAL A 163 10.52 15.81 -3.54
C VAL A 163 9.58 16.48 -2.54
N PRO A 164 10.09 17.21 -1.51
CA PRO A 164 9.25 17.74 -0.44
C PRO A 164 8.03 18.51 -0.94
N ALA A 165 8.21 19.39 -1.93
CA ALA A 165 7.12 20.21 -2.51
C ALA A 165 6.04 19.39 -3.26
N ARG A 166 6.31 18.12 -3.61
CA ARG A 166 5.36 17.22 -4.29
C ARG A 166 4.85 16.12 -3.37
N SER A 167 5.35 16.04 -2.14
CA SER A 167 5.03 14.97 -1.19
C SER A 167 3.94 15.37 -0.18
N GLU A 168 3.25 16.51 -0.37
CA GLU A 168 2.22 16.99 0.57
C GLU A 168 1.09 15.97 0.80
N GLU A 169 0.68 15.23 -0.24
CA GLU A 169 -0.35 14.20 -0.08
C GLU A 169 0.16 12.99 0.72
N VAL A 170 1.40 12.59 0.51
CA VAL A 170 2.06 11.53 1.30
C VAL A 170 2.13 11.94 2.77
N MET A 171 2.54 13.19 3.03
CA MET A 171 2.61 13.75 4.38
C MET A 171 1.23 13.79 5.04
N ARG A 172 0.18 14.21 4.31
CA ARG A 172 -1.19 14.27 4.82
C ARG A 172 -1.74 12.90 5.18
N VAL A 173 -1.53 11.91 4.30
CA VAL A 173 -1.93 10.53 4.55
C VAL A 173 -1.17 9.97 5.76
N ALA A 174 0.14 10.18 5.82
CA ALA A 174 0.96 9.70 6.93
C ALA A 174 0.59 10.35 8.27
N LEU A 175 0.27 11.66 8.28
CA LEU A 175 -0.23 12.36 9.46
C LEU A 175 -1.57 11.76 9.93
N ALA A 176 -2.51 11.54 9.02
CA ALA A 176 -3.80 10.94 9.33
C ALA A 176 -3.65 9.51 9.88
N GLU A 177 -2.75 8.72 9.30
CA GLU A 177 -2.46 7.37 9.75
C GLU A 177 -1.75 7.36 11.12
N ALA A 178 -0.80 8.25 11.35
CA ALA A 178 -0.12 8.39 12.64
C ALA A 178 -1.09 8.84 13.74
N HIS A 179 -1.93 9.83 13.44
CA HIS A 179 -2.96 10.31 14.38
C HIS A 179 -3.95 9.19 14.74
N GLY A 180 -4.50 8.51 13.72
CA GLY A 180 -5.48 7.44 13.95
C GLY A 180 -4.92 6.21 14.66
N ARG A 181 -3.60 6.05 14.73
CA ARG A 181 -2.89 4.97 15.44
C ARG A 181 -2.31 5.44 16.77
N GLU A 182 -2.45 6.71 17.13
CA GLU A 182 -1.75 7.32 18.27
C GLU A 182 -0.24 7.03 18.25
N ALA A 183 0.36 7.11 17.07
CA ALA A 183 1.74 6.75 16.80
C ALA A 183 2.58 7.97 16.45
N GLN A 184 3.88 7.87 16.69
CA GLN A 184 4.84 8.86 16.22
C GLN A 184 4.89 8.88 14.69
N LEU A 185 4.96 10.07 14.08
CA LEU A 185 5.25 10.22 12.66
C LEU A 185 6.76 10.37 12.44
N ARG A 186 7.30 9.61 11.49
CA ARG A 186 8.69 9.75 11.03
C ARG A 186 8.71 10.05 9.54
N LEU A 187 9.23 11.20 9.14
CA LEU A 187 9.44 11.57 7.75
C LEU A 187 10.88 11.24 7.36
N VAL A 188 11.03 10.39 6.35
CA VAL A 188 12.34 9.95 5.86
C VAL A 188 12.57 10.50 4.47
N HIS A 189 13.56 11.39 4.34
CA HIS A 189 14.07 11.86 3.05
C HIS A 189 15.47 11.30 2.84
N SER A 190 15.73 10.75 1.67
CA SER A 190 17.05 10.23 1.32
C SER A 190 17.61 10.93 0.10
N TRP A 191 18.91 11.16 0.12
CA TRP A 191 19.64 11.67 -1.02
C TRP A 191 20.91 10.85 -1.27
N SER A 192 21.32 10.73 -2.50
CA SER A 192 22.55 10.04 -2.88
C SER A 192 23.21 10.74 -4.05
N LEU A 193 24.50 10.70 -4.08
CA LEU A 193 25.27 11.14 -5.24
C LEU A 193 25.39 10.00 -6.28
N PRO A 194 25.48 10.33 -7.56
CA PRO A 194 25.92 9.36 -8.57
C PRO A 194 27.30 8.82 -8.20
N GLY A 195 27.54 7.50 -8.35
CA GLY A 195 28.73 6.80 -7.92
C GLY A 195 30.09 7.49 -8.20
N PRO A 196 30.33 8.15 -9.37
CA PRO A 196 31.57 8.86 -9.63
C PRO A 196 31.86 10.03 -8.66
N TYR A 197 30.82 10.52 -7.95
CA TYR A 197 30.92 11.65 -7.02
C TYR A 197 30.87 11.21 -5.56
N GLU A 198 30.67 9.92 -5.29
CA GLU A 198 30.77 9.35 -3.94
C GLU A 198 32.20 9.54 -3.42
N GLY A 199 32.33 10.21 -2.25
CA GLY A 199 33.63 10.53 -1.65
C GLY A 199 34.31 11.81 -2.17
N MET A 200 33.72 12.56 -3.13
CA MET A 200 34.23 13.86 -3.57
C MET A 200 33.71 15.03 -2.71
N ILE A 201 32.69 14.81 -1.91
CA ILE A 201 32.12 15.81 -1.01
C ILE A 201 32.71 15.68 0.39
N THR A 202 32.88 16.82 1.01
CA THR A 202 33.38 16.90 2.39
C THR A 202 32.26 16.59 3.39
N PRO A 203 32.58 16.12 4.61
CA PRO A 203 31.59 15.95 5.67
C PRO A 203 30.79 17.22 5.98
N GLU A 204 31.40 18.40 5.76
CA GLU A 204 30.72 19.68 5.96
C GLU A 204 29.67 19.94 4.87
N GLU A 205 29.96 19.64 3.64
CA GLU A 205 29.00 19.74 2.52
C GLU A 205 27.84 18.76 2.72
N THR A 206 28.12 17.52 3.11
CA THR A 206 27.10 16.50 3.46
C THR A 206 26.16 17.04 4.54
N ARG A 207 26.70 17.63 5.61
CA ARG A 207 25.91 18.22 6.69
C ARG A 207 25.04 19.38 6.18
N ARG A 208 25.62 20.33 5.42
CA ARG A 208 24.88 21.46 4.84
C ARG A 208 23.74 21.02 3.94
N TRP A 209 23.93 20.01 3.10
CA TRP A 209 22.90 19.48 2.23
C TRP A 209 21.80 18.80 3.03
N SER A 210 22.15 18.01 4.04
CA SER A 210 21.18 17.37 4.93
C SER A 210 20.36 18.39 5.74
N GLU A 211 20.98 19.44 6.25
CA GLU A 211 20.31 20.54 6.94
C GLU A 211 19.34 21.29 6.03
N ARG A 212 19.75 21.58 4.80
CA ARG A 212 18.89 22.20 3.79
C ARG A 212 17.70 21.31 3.42
N ALA A 213 17.95 20.04 3.12
CA ALA A 213 16.90 19.10 2.82
C ALA A 213 15.90 18.93 3.99
N ARG A 214 16.42 18.90 5.23
CA ARG A 214 15.59 18.90 6.44
C ARG A 214 14.69 20.13 6.51
N ALA A 215 15.23 21.31 6.28
CA ALA A 215 14.45 22.56 6.27
C ALA A 215 13.36 22.54 5.18
N GLU A 216 13.64 21.99 3.99
CA GLU A 216 12.67 21.86 2.90
C GLU A 216 11.54 20.87 3.27
N VAL A 217 11.86 19.74 3.94
CA VAL A 217 10.85 18.79 4.44
C VAL A 217 9.99 19.42 5.52
N CYS A 218 10.58 20.12 6.49
CA CYS A 218 9.84 20.83 7.54
C CYS A 218 8.90 21.89 6.93
N ALA A 219 9.41 22.72 6.02
CA ALA A 219 8.59 23.73 5.34
C ALA A 219 7.44 23.12 4.49
N ALA A 220 7.63 21.91 3.95
CA ALA A 220 6.56 21.19 3.27
C ALA A 220 5.52 20.64 4.26
N LEU A 221 5.96 20.14 5.40
CA LEU A 221 5.09 19.67 6.48
C LEU A 221 4.21 20.80 7.02
N ASP A 222 4.79 21.98 7.24
CA ASP A 222 4.06 23.18 7.71
C ASP A 222 2.93 23.59 6.77
N ARG A 223 3.06 23.32 5.46
CA ARG A 223 2.01 23.59 4.48
C ARG A 223 0.85 22.58 4.48
N VAL A 224 1.05 21.42 5.08
CA VAL A 224 0.03 20.34 5.05
C VAL A 224 -1.15 20.64 5.98
N GLY A 225 -1.03 21.61 6.87
CA GLY A 225 -2.16 22.19 7.58
C GLY A 225 -2.25 21.87 9.07
N ASP A 226 -3.33 22.36 9.70
CA ASP A 226 -3.55 22.42 11.16
C ASP A 226 -3.49 21.09 11.90
N ALA A 227 -3.63 19.96 11.21
CA ALA A 227 -3.46 18.63 11.81
C ALA A 227 -2.02 18.35 12.27
N SER A 228 -1.04 19.13 11.81
CA SER A 228 0.37 19.00 12.19
C SER A 228 0.66 19.53 13.59
N ALA A 229 -0.19 20.39 14.13
CA ALA A 229 0.05 21.07 15.40
C ALA A 229 0.05 20.15 16.64
N ALA A 230 -0.37 18.89 16.49
CA ALA A 230 -0.47 17.93 17.59
C ALA A 230 0.47 16.72 17.49
N ILE A 231 1.18 16.55 16.36
CA ILE A 231 2.09 15.40 16.17
C ILE A 231 3.52 15.89 16.04
N ASP A 232 4.34 15.50 16.99
CA ASP A 232 5.80 15.69 16.90
C ASP A 232 6.35 14.75 15.82
N ALA A 233 6.73 15.32 14.68
CA ALA A 233 7.24 14.57 13.54
C ALA A 233 8.78 14.50 13.60
N ASP A 234 9.31 13.27 13.70
CA ASP A 234 10.74 13.01 13.57
C ASP A 234 11.16 13.09 12.08
N VAL A 235 11.84 14.17 11.70
CA VAL A 235 12.34 14.34 10.32
C VAL A 235 13.76 13.78 10.23
N ARG A 236 13.94 12.76 9.42
CA ARG A 236 15.25 12.13 9.14
C ARG A 236 15.67 12.36 7.71
N VAL A 237 16.86 12.94 7.54
CA VAL A 237 17.52 13.05 6.25
C VAL A 237 18.73 12.11 6.27
N VAL A 238 18.75 11.17 5.34
CA VAL A 238 19.73 10.08 5.29
C VAL A 238 20.45 10.10 3.95
N GLU A 239 21.78 10.05 3.97
CA GLU A 239 22.56 9.78 2.77
C GLU A 239 22.44 8.28 2.43
N GLY A 240 21.96 7.97 1.22
CA GLY A 240 21.78 6.59 0.75
C GLY A 240 20.71 6.47 -0.31
N ARG A 241 20.63 5.29 -0.89
CA ARG A 241 19.62 4.98 -1.91
C ARG A 241 18.23 4.88 -1.29
N ALA A 242 17.27 5.63 -1.81
CA ALA A 242 15.92 5.73 -1.26
C ALA A 242 15.27 4.37 -0.96
N ALA A 243 15.41 3.40 -1.86
CA ALA A 243 14.83 2.08 -1.66
C ALA A 243 15.46 1.31 -0.48
N GLU A 244 16.76 1.44 -0.27
CA GLU A 244 17.49 0.78 0.81
C GLU A 244 17.14 1.41 2.15
N VAL A 245 17.19 2.75 2.22
CA VAL A 245 16.85 3.53 3.41
C VAL A 245 15.40 3.28 3.86
N LEU A 246 14.45 3.22 2.93
CA LEU A 246 13.03 2.97 3.26
C LEU A 246 12.79 1.52 3.69
N VAL A 247 13.46 0.55 3.08
CA VAL A 247 13.39 -0.86 3.50
C VAL A 247 13.95 -1.02 4.91
N GLU A 248 15.09 -0.42 5.23
CA GLU A 248 15.65 -0.42 6.57
C GLU A 248 14.70 0.23 7.57
N SER A 249 14.12 1.38 7.22
CA SER A 249 13.15 2.07 8.06
C SER A 249 11.85 1.28 8.29
N SER A 250 11.52 0.31 7.42
CA SER A 250 10.34 -0.55 7.57
C SER A 250 10.46 -1.56 8.71
N ALA A 251 11.68 -1.88 9.15
CA ALA A 251 11.90 -2.84 10.23
C ALA A 251 11.40 -2.34 11.59
N ASP A 252 11.36 -1.02 11.77
CA ASP A 252 10.95 -0.33 13.01
C ASP A 252 9.67 0.52 12.78
N ALA A 253 8.85 0.10 11.84
CA ALA A 253 7.62 0.78 11.50
C ALA A 253 6.41 -0.15 11.61
N GLN A 254 5.26 0.40 12.05
CA GLN A 254 3.99 -0.31 11.94
C GLN A 254 3.32 -0.10 10.58
N LEU A 255 3.68 0.98 9.87
CA LEU A 255 3.18 1.31 8.53
C LEU A 255 4.22 2.17 7.81
N LEU A 256 4.50 1.85 6.57
CA LEU A 256 5.32 2.67 5.68
C LEU A 256 4.44 3.31 4.60
N VAL A 257 4.37 4.64 4.57
CA VAL A 257 3.60 5.41 3.58
C VAL A 257 4.54 5.94 2.51
N ILE A 258 4.26 5.62 1.26
CA ILE A 258 5.03 6.12 0.10
C ILE A 258 4.11 6.62 -1.00
N GLY A 259 4.59 7.57 -1.78
CA GLY A 259 3.88 8.09 -2.94
C GLY A 259 3.92 7.12 -4.13
N ARG A 260 2.89 7.15 -4.95
CA ARG A 260 2.92 6.56 -6.28
C ARG A 260 3.65 7.50 -7.22
N HIS A 261 4.37 6.93 -8.18
CA HIS A 261 4.97 7.71 -9.24
C HIS A 261 3.86 8.24 -10.16
N ASP A 262 3.83 9.57 -10.36
CA ASP A 262 2.98 10.18 -11.37
C ASP A 262 3.81 10.30 -12.67
N PRO A 263 3.63 9.39 -13.66
CA PRO A 263 4.41 9.45 -14.88
C PRO A 263 4.01 10.70 -15.67
N LEU A 264 5.00 11.51 -16.04
CA LEU A 264 4.82 12.67 -16.92
C LEU A 264 4.26 12.30 -18.31
N VAL A 265 4.30 11.00 -18.64
CA VAL A 265 3.77 10.42 -19.88
C VAL A 265 2.84 9.27 -19.50
N PRO A 266 1.61 9.16 -20.03
CA PRO A 266 0.62 8.14 -19.65
C PRO A 266 1.01 6.70 -20.07
N ILE A 267 2.22 6.49 -20.55
CA ILE A 267 2.75 5.20 -20.98
C ILE A 267 3.77 4.73 -19.93
N GLY A 268 3.39 3.81 -19.07
CA GLY A 268 4.31 3.21 -18.10
C GLY A 268 3.64 2.69 -16.83
N SER A 269 4.46 2.21 -15.91
CA SER A 269 4.01 1.75 -14.60
C SER A 269 3.83 2.94 -13.66
N HIS A 270 2.62 3.12 -13.10
CA HIS A 270 2.34 4.11 -12.06
C HIS A 270 3.05 3.82 -10.72
N ILE A 271 3.86 2.77 -10.67
CA ILE A 271 4.70 2.43 -9.52
C ILE A 271 6.16 2.55 -9.92
N GLY A 272 6.83 3.53 -9.33
CA GLY A 272 8.24 3.83 -9.56
C GLY A 272 9.18 2.71 -9.08
N PRO A 273 10.45 2.78 -9.44
CA PRO A 273 11.44 1.75 -9.07
C PRO A 273 11.63 1.64 -7.56
N VAL A 274 11.59 2.75 -6.82
CA VAL A 274 11.69 2.79 -5.36
C VAL A 274 10.51 2.04 -4.74
N ALA A 275 9.27 2.40 -5.09
CA ALA A 275 8.08 1.75 -4.56
C ALA A 275 8.05 0.24 -4.86
N ARG A 276 8.48 -0.18 -6.06
CA ARG A 276 8.62 -1.61 -6.40
C ARG A 276 9.66 -2.33 -5.55
N ALA A 277 10.77 -1.67 -5.24
CA ALA A 277 11.81 -2.26 -4.40
C ALA A 277 11.35 -2.37 -2.95
N VAL A 278 10.68 -1.33 -2.43
CA VAL A 278 10.08 -1.30 -1.10
C VAL A 278 9.02 -2.40 -0.96
N LEU A 279 8.06 -2.48 -1.89
CA LEU A 279 7.03 -3.53 -1.86
C LEU A 279 7.62 -4.95 -1.80
N ARG A 280 8.76 -5.19 -2.43
CA ARG A 280 9.40 -6.52 -2.43
C ARG A 280 10.14 -6.85 -1.15
N LYS A 281 10.53 -5.86 -0.33
CA LYS A 281 11.51 -6.08 0.75
C LYS A 281 11.07 -5.52 2.10
N ALA A 282 10.06 -4.66 2.13
CA ALA A 282 9.57 -4.10 3.38
C ALA A 282 9.01 -5.19 4.30
N THR A 283 9.26 -5.04 5.59
CA THR A 283 8.83 -5.97 6.63
C THR A 283 7.55 -5.55 7.34
N CYS A 284 7.09 -4.32 7.09
CA CYS A 284 5.81 -3.80 7.57
C CYS A 284 4.84 -3.55 6.40
N PRO A 285 3.54 -3.36 6.66
CA PRO A 285 2.57 -2.93 5.67
C PRO A 285 2.99 -1.64 4.96
N VAL A 286 2.82 -1.60 3.62
CA VAL A 286 3.19 -0.47 2.78
C VAL A 286 1.93 0.15 2.18
N LEU A 287 1.62 1.38 2.56
CA LEU A 287 0.53 2.17 2.02
C LEU A 287 1.03 3.01 0.83
N LEU A 288 0.42 2.77 -0.32
CA LEU A 288 0.63 3.53 -1.54
C LEU A 288 -0.36 4.70 -1.59
N ALA A 289 0.10 5.89 -1.22
CA ALA A 289 -0.71 7.10 -1.27
C ALA A 289 -0.99 7.53 -2.71
N THR A 290 -2.19 8.05 -2.93
CA THR A 290 -2.60 8.51 -4.27
C THR A 290 -2.05 9.91 -4.53
N PRO A 291 -1.39 10.20 -5.66
CA PRO A 291 -1.04 11.56 -5.99
C PRO A 291 -2.32 12.40 -6.20
N ARG A 292 -2.33 13.63 -5.69
CA ARG A 292 -3.40 14.57 -6.06
C ARG A 292 -3.33 14.82 -7.57
N PRO A 293 -4.48 14.86 -8.26
CA PRO A 293 -4.48 15.32 -9.63
C PRO A 293 -3.93 16.75 -9.65
N HIS A 294 -2.81 16.97 -10.34
CA HIS A 294 -2.37 18.32 -10.64
C HIS A 294 -3.51 19.05 -11.36
N ARG A 295 -4.08 20.06 -10.73
CA ARG A 295 -4.82 21.08 -11.47
C ARG A 295 -3.77 21.79 -12.33
N VAL A 296 -3.66 21.37 -13.58
CA VAL A 296 -3.00 22.17 -14.59
C VAL A 296 -3.85 23.43 -14.69
N ALA A 297 -3.38 24.51 -14.07
CA ALA A 297 -3.94 25.84 -14.34
C ALA A 297 -3.55 26.14 -15.80
N TYR A 298 -4.46 25.86 -16.70
CA TYR A 298 -4.41 26.46 -18.03
C TYR A 298 -4.65 27.95 -17.81
N HIS A 299 -3.58 28.72 -17.80
CA HIS A 299 -3.72 30.15 -18.03
C HIS A 299 -4.00 30.34 -19.54
N PRO A 300 -5.13 30.96 -19.90
CA PRO A 300 -5.44 31.30 -21.27
C PRO A 300 -4.47 32.35 -21.86
#